data_4dbd9df2ad073f8f71130fcd66adda6d
#
_entry.id   4dbd9df2ad073f8f71130fcd66adda6d
#
_cell.length_a   1.000
_cell.length_b   1.000
_cell.length_c   1.000
_cell.angle_alpha   90.00
_cell.angle_beta   90.00
_cell.angle_gamma   90.00
#
_symmetry.space_group_name_H-M   'P 1'
#
loop_
_entity.id
_entity.type
_entity.pdbx_description
1 polymer ?
#
loop_
_entity_poly.entity_id
_entity_poly.type
_entity_poly.pdbx_seq_one_letter_code
_entity_poly.pdbx_strand_id
1 'polypeptide(L)'
;MRTGHYVVVSIILLMAIPIAAQERGRGAAPPAGPAMTLTIPGFPDGGQIPVKFSQAAPGAAPGEGTSPAMSWSNAPAGTQSFVLNMHDMDVVRNKTTDDQAHWVVWNIPATATGLPEGVAKGAQLPDGSYQVSATGQVYRGPGAPATGPLHHYMFELYALDTKLDVQPTADAFETRANVLKAVQGHVLGKAVYGGLFRRPQ
;
A
#
# COMPACT_ATOMS: atom_id res chain seq x y z
N MET A 1 -6.18 83.27 40.92
CA MET A 1 -6.03 82.62 39.59
C MET A 1 -6.34 81.13 39.75
N ARG A 2 -7.50 80.66 39.29
CA ARG A 2 -7.90 79.24 39.34
C ARG A 2 -7.77 78.72 37.93
N THR A 3 -6.82 77.79 37.70
CA THR A 3 -6.62 77.08 36.46
C THR A 3 -7.51 75.85 36.46
N GLY A 4 -8.53 75.82 35.60
CA GLY A 4 -9.39 74.72 35.38
C GLY A 4 -8.72 73.68 34.41
N HIS A 5 -8.64 72.47 34.86
CA HIS A 5 -8.20 71.34 34.01
C HIS A 5 -9.42 70.70 33.35
N TYR A 6 -9.49 70.75 32.03
CA TYR A 6 -10.50 69.99 31.25
C TYR A 6 -9.95 68.61 30.93
N VAL A 7 -10.64 67.58 31.42
CA VAL A 7 -10.38 66.20 31.08
C VAL A 7 -11.22 65.90 29.85
N VAL A 8 -10.54 65.62 28.71
CA VAL A 8 -11.19 65.14 27.49
C VAL A 8 -11.29 63.64 27.57
N VAL A 9 -12.49 63.11 27.75
CA VAL A 9 -12.76 61.67 27.67
C VAL A 9 -13.02 61.31 26.22
N SER A 10 -12.06 60.66 25.57
CA SER A 10 -12.23 60.08 24.21
C SER A 10 -12.95 58.74 24.31
N ILE A 11 -14.20 58.70 23.83
CA ILE A 11 -14.95 57.46 23.70
C ILE A 11 -14.53 56.82 22.40
N ILE A 12 -13.79 55.69 22.48
CA ILE A 12 -13.48 54.86 21.33
C ILE A 12 -14.67 53.93 21.10
N LEU A 13 -15.41 54.18 20.03
CA LEU A 13 -16.51 53.33 19.58
C LEU A 13 -15.93 52.13 18.81
N LEU A 14 -15.81 50.93 19.45
CA LEU A 14 -15.47 49.69 18.77
C LEU A 14 -16.64 49.26 17.89
N MET A 15 -16.51 49.46 16.59
CA MET A 15 -17.40 48.84 15.61
C MET A 15 -17.05 47.35 15.49
N ALA A 16 -17.90 46.48 16.02
CA ALA A 16 -17.84 45.02 15.78
C ALA A 16 -18.31 44.77 14.35
N ILE A 17 -17.38 44.41 13.47
CA ILE A 17 -17.70 43.89 12.12
C ILE A 17 -18.12 42.41 12.29
N PRO A 18 -19.32 42.01 11.91
CA PRO A 18 -19.68 40.59 11.90
C PRO A 18 -18.86 39.89 10.82
N ILE A 19 -17.95 39.02 11.22
CA ILE A 19 -17.32 38.06 10.32
C ILE A 19 -18.41 37.04 9.97
N ALA A 20 -19.09 37.24 8.83
CA ALA A 20 -19.89 36.20 8.24
C ALA A 20 -18.93 35.07 7.82
N ALA A 21 -18.88 34.01 8.63
CA ALA A 21 -18.23 32.77 8.25
C ALA A 21 -18.96 32.24 7.02
N GLN A 22 -18.34 32.41 5.87
CA GLN A 22 -18.82 31.85 4.61
C GLN A 22 -18.59 30.34 4.72
N GLU A 23 -19.60 29.61 5.16
CA GLU A 23 -19.65 28.15 5.00
C GLU A 23 -19.56 27.86 3.51
N ARG A 24 -18.33 27.60 3.03
CA ARG A 24 -18.12 26.97 1.74
C ARG A 24 -18.83 25.62 1.84
N GLY A 25 -20.01 25.52 1.26
CA GLY A 25 -20.73 24.28 1.12
C GLY A 25 -19.76 23.24 0.57
N ARG A 26 -19.34 22.27 1.40
CA ARG A 26 -18.77 21.02 0.91
C ARG A 26 -19.88 20.40 0.08
N GLY A 27 -19.82 20.57 -1.24
CA GLY A 27 -20.63 19.78 -2.14
C GLY A 27 -20.53 18.32 -1.68
N ALA A 28 -21.67 17.66 -1.51
CA ALA A 28 -21.68 16.24 -1.18
C ALA A 28 -20.76 15.53 -2.17
N ALA A 29 -19.74 14.83 -1.66
CA ALA A 29 -18.92 13.99 -2.51
C ALA A 29 -19.86 13.04 -3.29
N PRO A 30 -19.65 12.83 -4.59
CA PRO A 30 -20.44 11.86 -5.33
C PRO A 30 -20.44 10.52 -4.57
N PRO A 31 -21.56 9.77 -4.60
CA PRO A 31 -21.63 8.49 -3.89
C PRO A 31 -20.44 7.65 -4.31
N ALA A 32 -19.65 7.21 -3.32
CA ALA A 32 -18.53 6.34 -3.57
C ALA A 32 -19.05 5.06 -4.24
N GLY A 33 -18.49 4.71 -5.40
CA GLY A 33 -18.76 3.43 -6.03
C GLY A 33 -18.41 2.27 -5.08
N PRO A 34 -18.73 1.02 -5.45
CA PRO A 34 -18.36 -0.13 -4.61
C PRO A 34 -16.86 -0.13 -4.35
N ALA A 35 -16.47 -0.42 -3.10
CA ALA A 35 -15.06 -0.47 -2.70
C ALA A 35 -14.28 -1.48 -3.55
N MET A 36 -13.04 -1.17 -3.89
CA MET A 36 -12.12 -2.09 -4.55
C MET A 36 -11.91 -3.32 -3.66
N THR A 37 -11.93 -4.51 -4.25
CA THR A 37 -11.74 -5.76 -3.54
C THR A 37 -10.52 -6.51 -4.06
N LEU A 38 -9.85 -7.25 -3.16
CA LEU A 38 -8.79 -8.19 -3.48
C LEU A 38 -9.18 -9.55 -2.91
N THR A 39 -9.05 -10.61 -3.70
CA THR A 39 -9.37 -11.99 -3.31
C THR A 39 -8.21 -12.90 -3.66
N ILE A 40 -7.83 -13.76 -2.72
CA ILE A 40 -6.81 -14.81 -2.91
C ILE A 40 -7.49 -16.16 -2.62
N PRO A 41 -7.94 -16.90 -3.65
CA PRO A 41 -8.71 -18.14 -3.44
C PRO A 41 -7.99 -19.24 -2.66
N GLY A 42 -6.66 -19.15 -2.58
CA GLY A 42 -5.80 -20.16 -1.94
C GLY A 42 -5.95 -20.26 -0.42
N PHE A 43 -6.48 -19.22 0.25
CA PHE A 43 -6.73 -19.16 1.71
C PHE A 43 -7.71 -18.03 2.03
N PRO A 44 -8.47 -18.11 3.13
CA PRO A 44 -9.38 -17.02 3.53
C PRO A 44 -8.60 -15.80 4.04
N ASP A 45 -9.21 -14.61 3.92
CA ASP A 45 -8.66 -13.38 4.50
C ASP A 45 -8.48 -13.51 6.02
N GLY A 46 -7.31 -13.17 6.52
CA GLY A 46 -6.89 -13.44 7.91
C GLY A 46 -6.59 -14.90 8.23
N GLY A 47 -6.71 -15.81 7.26
CA GLY A 47 -6.46 -17.24 7.46
C GLY A 47 -5.00 -17.66 7.26
N GLN A 48 -4.72 -18.95 7.48
CA GLN A 48 -3.38 -19.50 7.32
C GLN A 48 -3.03 -19.66 5.84
N ILE A 49 -1.86 -19.16 5.48
CA ILE A 49 -1.29 -19.34 4.13
C ILE A 49 -0.81 -20.78 3.99
N PRO A 50 -1.26 -21.54 2.96
CA PRO A 50 -0.79 -22.90 2.69
C PRO A 50 0.71 -22.96 2.43
N VAL A 51 1.33 -24.05 2.87
CA VAL A 51 2.79 -24.31 2.72
C VAL A 51 3.24 -24.17 1.26
N LYS A 52 2.42 -24.53 0.30
CA LYS A 52 2.75 -24.45 -1.14
C LYS A 52 3.13 -23.03 -1.60
N PHE A 53 2.63 -21.99 -0.92
CA PHE A 53 2.93 -20.60 -1.23
C PHE A 53 4.11 -20.03 -0.43
N SER A 54 4.74 -20.84 0.40
CA SER A 54 5.78 -20.42 1.34
C SER A 54 7.18 -20.90 0.94
N GLN A 55 8.18 -20.41 1.63
CA GLN A 55 9.56 -20.89 1.52
C GLN A 55 9.77 -22.32 2.06
N ALA A 56 8.77 -22.90 2.73
CA ALA A 56 8.77 -24.27 3.21
C ALA A 56 8.13 -25.24 2.22
N ALA A 57 7.69 -24.78 1.06
CA ALA A 57 7.12 -25.65 0.02
C ALA A 57 8.19 -26.65 -0.46
N PRO A 58 7.84 -27.93 -0.66
CA PRO A 58 8.74 -28.91 -1.24
C PRO A 58 9.29 -28.41 -2.58
N GLY A 59 10.62 -28.40 -2.73
CA GLY A 59 11.30 -27.96 -3.96
C GLY A 59 11.43 -26.45 -4.14
N ALA A 60 10.94 -25.63 -3.20
CA ALA A 60 11.19 -24.19 -3.26
C ALA A 60 12.68 -23.88 -3.04
N ALA A 61 13.22 -22.98 -3.86
CA ALA A 61 14.58 -22.48 -3.62
C ALA A 61 14.61 -21.58 -2.37
N PRO A 62 15.78 -21.41 -1.72
CA PRO A 62 15.88 -20.56 -0.54
C PRO A 62 15.36 -19.14 -0.78
N GLY A 63 14.42 -18.70 0.04
CA GLY A 63 13.81 -17.37 -0.08
C GLY A 63 12.76 -17.25 -1.17
N GLU A 64 12.32 -18.32 -1.80
CA GLU A 64 11.32 -18.33 -2.84
C GLU A 64 10.02 -19.02 -2.40
N GLY A 65 9.10 -19.23 -3.32
CA GLY A 65 7.82 -19.92 -3.17
C GLY A 65 7.00 -19.78 -4.44
N THR A 66 5.84 -20.37 -4.47
CA THR A 66 4.85 -20.15 -5.54
C THR A 66 3.94 -19.00 -5.15
N SER A 67 3.86 -17.94 -5.95
CA SER A 67 2.92 -16.86 -5.68
C SER A 67 1.48 -17.37 -5.80
N PRO A 68 0.57 -16.99 -4.88
CA PRO A 68 -0.84 -17.39 -5.00
C PRO A 68 -1.51 -16.67 -6.17
N ALA A 69 -2.50 -17.33 -6.79
CA ALA A 69 -3.41 -16.64 -7.69
C ALA A 69 -4.20 -15.59 -6.91
N MET A 70 -4.44 -14.44 -7.53
CA MET A 70 -5.26 -13.38 -6.95
C MET A 70 -6.11 -12.69 -8.00
N SER A 71 -7.24 -12.15 -7.57
CA SER A 71 -8.14 -11.37 -8.41
C SER A 71 -8.62 -10.13 -7.68
N TRP A 72 -8.99 -9.11 -8.44
CA TRP A 72 -9.56 -7.88 -7.89
C TRP A 72 -10.70 -7.36 -8.75
N SER A 73 -11.55 -6.56 -8.13
CA SER A 73 -12.69 -5.91 -8.79
C SER A 73 -12.92 -4.50 -8.27
N ASN A 74 -13.83 -3.79 -8.94
CA ASN A 74 -14.22 -2.43 -8.59
C ASN A 74 -13.05 -1.44 -8.57
N ALA A 75 -12.10 -1.59 -9.49
CA ALA A 75 -11.06 -0.58 -9.68
C ALA A 75 -11.71 0.77 -9.99
N PRO A 76 -11.29 1.88 -9.33
CA PRO A 76 -11.83 3.20 -9.58
C PRO A 76 -11.69 3.63 -11.04
N ALA A 77 -12.64 4.42 -11.53
CA ALA A 77 -12.51 5.05 -12.84
C ALA A 77 -11.25 5.92 -12.90
N GLY A 78 -10.56 5.90 -14.04
CA GLY A 78 -9.29 6.62 -14.21
C GLY A 78 -8.06 5.83 -13.80
N THR A 79 -8.20 4.59 -13.31
CA THR A 79 -7.06 3.71 -13.03
C THR A 79 -6.22 3.49 -14.30
N GLN A 80 -4.93 3.76 -14.22
CA GLN A 80 -3.95 3.55 -15.30
C GLN A 80 -2.97 2.40 -15.02
N SER A 81 -2.73 2.09 -13.74
CA SER A 81 -1.92 0.95 -13.33
C SER A 81 -2.27 0.49 -11.92
N PHE A 82 -1.77 -0.72 -11.56
CA PHE A 82 -1.82 -1.18 -10.17
C PHE A 82 -0.41 -1.40 -9.62
N VAL A 83 -0.32 -1.32 -8.29
CA VAL A 83 0.84 -1.74 -7.50
C VAL A 83 0.38 -2.72 -6.45
N LEU A 84 1.04 -3.89 -6.38
CA LEU A 84 0.90 -4.86 -5.30
C LEU A 84 2.13 -4.77 -4.40
N ASN A 85 1.92 -4.63 -3.09
CA ASN A 85 2.97 -4.69 -2.08
C ASN A 85 2.63 -5.78 -1.07
N MET A 86 3.37 -6.90 -1.12
CA MET A 86 3.31 -7.95 -0.11
C MET A 86 4.46 -7.81 0.87
N HIS A 87 4.17 -7.79 2.16
CA HIS A 87 5.17 -7.60 3.21
C HIS A 87 4.82 -8.37 4.49
N ASP A 88 5.84 -8.66 5.30
CA ASP A 88 5.71 -9.29 6.63
C ASP A 88 5.81 -8.19 7.70
N MET A 89 4.70 -7.93 8.39
CA MET A 89 4.58 -6.86 9.36
C MET A 89 5.27 -7.14 10.70
N ASP A 90 5.63 -8.40 10.98
CA ASP A 90 6.24 -8.80 12.25
C ASP A 90 7.78 -8.72 12.24
N VAL A 91 8.37 -8.36 11.11
CA VAL A 91 9.82 -8.26 10.96
C VAL A 91 10.28 -6.80 11.00
N VAL A 92 10.94 -6.41 12.07
CA VAL A 92 11.60 -5.09 12.19
C VAL A 92 12.90 -5.09 11.38
N ARG A 93 13.08 -4.06 10.56
CA ARG A 93 14.30 -3.86 9.77
C ARG A 93 15.06 -2.62 10.21
N ASN A 94 16.39 -2.73 10.23
CA ASN A 94 17.32 -1.61 10.46
C ASN A 94 16.98 -0.74 11.69
N LYS A 95 16.28 -1.29 12.70
CA LYS A 95 15.79 -0.56 13.89
C LYS A 95 14.87 0.62 13.54
N THR A 96 14.10 0.48 12.45
CA THR A 96 13.12 1.46 11.98
C THR A 96 11.71 0.87 12.05
N THR A 97 10.71 1.57 11.52
CA THR A 97 9.37 1.06 11.30
C THR A 97 9.22 0.27 9.99
N ASP A 98 10.33 0.11 9.25
CA ASP A 98 10.33 -0.69 8.02
C ASP A 98 10.18 -2.17 8.33
N ASP A 99 9.48 -2.85 7.45
CA ASP A 99 9.19 -4.27 7.52
C ASP A 99 9.86 -5.07 6.37
N GLN A 100 9.64 -6.39 6.35
CA GLN A 100 10.24 -7.27 5.37
C GLN A 100 9.44 -7.27 4.06
N ALA A 101 10.07 -6.81 2.98
CA ALA A 101 9.52 -6.94 1.63
C ALA A 101 9.46 -8.41 1.20
N HIS A 102 8.28 -8.86 0.83
CA HIS A 102 8.06 -10.20 0.28
C HIS A 102 7.82 -10.17 -1.23
N TRP A 103 7.05 -9.21 -1.74
CA TRP A 103 6.84 -9.08 -3.17
C TRP A 103 6.23 -7.72 -3.51
N VAL A 104 6.91 -6.98 -4.35
CA VAL A 104 6.38 -5.73 -4.91
C VAL A 104 6.25 -5.92 -6.41
N VAL A 105 5.06 -5.70 -6.95
CA VAL A 105 4.79 -5.70 -8.39
C VAL A 105 4.20 -4.34 -8.75
N TRP A 106 4.75 -3.65 -9.73
CA TRP A 106 4.26 -2.33 -10.12
C TRP A 106 4.12 -2.18 -11.62
N ASN A 107 3.36 -1.17 -12.03
CA ASN A 107 2.93 -0.97 -13.40
C ASN A 107 2.12 -2.15 -13.96
N ILE A 108 1.39 -2.88 -13.09
CA ILE A 108 0.42 -3.87 -13.55
C ILE A 108 -0.61 -3.13 -14.41
N PRO A 109 -0.92 -3.60 -15.63
CA PRO A 109 -1.82 -2.90 -16.54
C PRO A 109 -3.21 -2.64 -15.96
N ALA A 110 -3.82 -1.49 -16.27
CA ALA A 110 -5.18 -1.15 -15.84
C ALA A 110 -6.25 -2.16 -16.26
N THR A 111 -5.98 -2.92 -17.33
CA THR A 111 -6.88 -3.98 -17.83
C THR A 111 -6.76 -5.29 -17.06
N ALA A 112 -5.75 -5.43 -16.19
CA ALA A 112 -5.58 -6.63 -15.39
C ALA A 112 -6.66 -6.69 -14.30
N THR A 113 -7.20 -7.88 -14.10
CA THR A 113 -8.17 -8.20 -13.04
C THR A 113 -7.61 -9.23 -12.04
N GLY A 114 -6.32 -9.56 -12.15
CA GLY A 114 -5.66 -10.53 -11.29
C GLY A 114 -4.23 -10.83 -11.71
N LEU A 115 -3.57 -11.64 -10.90
CA LEU A 115 -2.30 -12.29 -11.21
C LEU A 115 -2.47 -13.81 -11.12
N PRO A 116 -1.86 -14.59 -12.00
CA PRO A 116 -1.94 -16.06 -11.95
C PRO A 116 -1.17 -16.64 -10.76
N GLU A 117 -1.44 -17.88 -10.41
CA GLU A 117 -0.56 -18.65 -9.53
C GLU A 117 0.80 -18.87 -10.22
N GLY A 118 1.89 -18.74 -9.48
CA GLY A 118 3.23 -19.02 -10.00
C GLY A 118 3.73 -18.01 -11.02
N VAL A 119 3.60 -16.72 -10.74
CA VAL A 119 4.18 -15.64 -11.58
C VAL A 119 5.66 -15.93 -11.84
N ALA A 120 6.07 -15.83 -13.09
CA ALA A 120 7.43 -16.13 -13.53
C ALA A 120 8.48 -15.21 -12.87
N LYS A 121 9.71 -15.69 -12.74
CA LYS A 121 10.86 -14.90 -12.29
C LYS A 121 11.30 -13.92 -13.39
N GLY A 122 11.92 -12.82 -12.98
CA GLY A 122 12.47 -11.80 -13.86
C GLY A 122 12.10 -10.40 -13.42
N ALA A 123 12.92 -9.42 -13.75
CA ALA A 123 12.69 -8.01 -13.39
C ALA A 123 11.41 -7.47 -14.00
N GLN A 124 11.17 -7.81 -15.27
CA GLN A 124 10.01 -7.40 -16.02
C GLN A 124 9.19 -8.62 -16.43
N LEU A 125 7.89 -8.55 -16.21
CA LEU A 125 6.93 -9.59 -16.56
C LEU A 125 6.45 -9.40 -18.01
N PRO A 126 5.84 -10.44 -18.63
CA PRO A 126 5.39 -10.38 -20.03
C PRO A 126 4.34 -9.28 -20.31
N ASP A 127 3.58 -8.84 -19.29
CA ASP A 127 2.59 -7.77 -19.39
C ASP A 127 3.19 -6.36 -19.27
N GLY A 128 4.53 -6.28 -19.11
CA GLY A 128 5.28 -5.03 -18.94
C GLY A 128 5.39 -4.53 -17.51
N SER A 129 4.76 -5.18 -16.54
CA SER A 129 4.96 -4.89 -15.13
C SER A 129 6.35 -5.30 -14.65
N TYR A 130 6.78 -4.71 -13.53
CA TYR A 130 8.06 -5.05 -12.87
C TYR A 130 7.80 -5.74 -11.55
N GLN A 131 8.78 -6.50 -11.08
CA GLN A 131 8.71 -7.11 -9.75
C GLN A 131 10.05 -7.14 -9.03
N VAL A 132 9.97 -7.13 -7.69
CA VAL A 132 11.12 -7.30 -6.79
C VAL A 132 10.68 -7.87 -5.45
N SER A 133 11.58 -8.59 -4.79
CA SER A 133 11.48 -9.01 -3.40
C SER A 133 12.84 -8.94 -2.73
N ALA A 134 12.91 -9.16 -1.43
CA ALA A 134 14.17 -9.21 -0.70
C ALA A 134 15.14 -10.33 -1.15
N THR A 135 14.68 -11.28 -1.97
CA THR A 135 15.50 -12.33 -2.56
C THR A 135 15.80 -12.11 -4.04
N GLY A 136 15.38 -10.97 -4.60
CA GLY A 136 15.60 -10.63 -6.00
C GLY A 136 14.30 -10.45 -6.79
N GLN A 137 14.35 -10.68 -8.08
CA GLN A 137 13.27 -10.44 -9.03
C GLN A 137 12.30 -11.62 -9.11
N VAL A 138 11.71 -11.95 -7.97
CA VAL A 138 10.87 -13.15 -7.80
C VAL A 138 9.97 -12.96 -6.57
N TYR A 139 8.85 -13.70 -6.54
CA TYR A 139 8.05 -13.83 -5.33
C TYR A 139 8.86 -14.50 -4.21
N ARG A 140 8.92 -13.83 -3.05
CA ARG A 140 9.44 -14.40 -1.81
C ARG A 140 8.27 -14.92 -0.97
N GLY A 141 8.18 -16.22 -0.81
CA GLY A 141 7.14 -16.83 0.02
C GLY A 141 7.26 -16.47 1.50
N PRO A 142 6.20 -16.59 2.30
CA PRO A 142 6.26 -16.53 3.76
C PRO A 142 7.32 -17.48 4.32
N GLY A 143 8.02 -17.03 5.39
CA GLY A 143 9.15 -17.79 5.91
C GLY A 143 9.34 -17.72 7.41
N ALA A 144 8.33 -17.30 8.19
CA ALA A 144 8.41 -17.19 9.64
C ALA A 144 8.90 -18.48 10.30
N PRO A 145 9.74 -18.40 11.35
CA PRO A 145 10.33 -19.58 12.00
C PRO A 145 9.28 -20.53 12.59
N ALA A 146 9.56 -21.83 12.58
CA ALA A 146 8.66 -22.85 13.13
C ALA A 146 8.40 -22.71 14.64
N THR A 147 9.35 -22.15 15.37
CA THR A 147 9.29 -21.99 16.85
C THR A 147 8.73 -20.65 17.31
N GLY A 148 8.45 -19.73 16.38
CA GLY A 148 7.92 -18.39 16.67
C GLY A 148 6.39 -18.32 16.64
N PRO A 149 5.82 -17.10 16.81
CA PRO A 149 4.41 -16.84 16.55
C PRO A 149 4.10 -17.00 15.06
N LEU A 150 2.80 -16.96 14.71
CA LEU A 150 2.37 -16.73 13.34
C LEU A 150 2.73 -15.28 12.96
N HIS A 151 3.32 -15.08 11.78
CA HIS A 151 3.55 -13.76 11.21
C HIS A 151 2.38 -13.34 10.32
N HIS A 152 2.16 -12.03 10.24
CA HIS A 152 1.12 -11.39 9.45
C HIS A 152 1.70 -10.92 8.11
N TYR A 153 1.23 -11.55 7.03
CA TYR A 153 1.61 -11.18 5.66
C TYR A 153 0.47 -10.40 5.03
N MET A 154 0.73 -9.14 4.70
CA MET A 154 -0.26 -8.27 4.10
C MET A 154 -0.01 -8.13 2.60
N PHE A 155 -1.08 -8.26 1.82
CA PHE A 155 -1.14 -7.98 0.39
C PHE A 155 -1.93 -6.69 0.22
N GLU A 156 -1.26 -5.63 -0.16
CA GLU A 156 -1.85 -4.32 -0.39
C GLU A 156 -1.87 -4.03 -1.88
N LEU A 157 -3.04 -3.90 -2.48
CA LEU A 157 -3.22 -3.55 -3.88
C LEU A 157 -3.67 -2.10 -4.00
N TYR A 158 -2.92 -1.30 -4.73
CA TYR A 158 -3.21 0.10 -5.01
C TYR A 158 -3.59 0.28 -6.47
N ALA A 159 -4.70 0.96 -6.75
CA ALA A 159 -5.06 1.45 -8.07
C ALA A 159 -4.57 2.89 -8.22
N LEU A 160 -3.83 3.18 -9.28
CA LEU A 160 -3.18 4.48 -9.50
C LEU A 160 -3.72 5.17 -10.75
N ASP A 161 -3.74 6.51 -10.73
CA ASP A 161 -4.07 7.36 -11.89
C ASP A 161 -2.88 7.59 -12.85
N THR A 162 -1.79 6.85 -12.65
CA THR A 162 -0.57 6.95 -13.46
C THR A 162 0.15 5.62 -13.57
N LYS A 163 1.13 5.54 -14.48
CA LYS A 163 2.21 4.55 -14.43
C LYS A 163 3.42 5.17 -13.75
N LEU A 164 4.12 4.37 -12.94
CA LEU A 164 5.29 4.84 -12.21
C LEU A 164 6.55 4.80 -13.09
N ASP A 165 7.31 5.89 -13.11
CA ASP A 165 8.65 5.93 -13.72
C ASP A 165 9.70 5.47 -12.68
N VAL A 166 9.63 4.18 -12.33
CA VAL A 166 10.56 3.54 -11.37
C VAL A 166 11.14 2.30 -12.03
N GLN A 167 12.46 2.26 -12.11
CA GLN A 167 13.21 1.10 -12.57
C GLN A 167 13.74 0.30 -11.38
N PRO A 168 13.84 -1.05 -11.48
CA PRO A 168 14.49 -1.87 -10.46
C PRO A 168 15.96 -1.44 -10.28
N THR A 169 16.38 -1.26 -9.01
CA THR A 169 17.81 -1.09 -8.66
C THR A 169 18.40 -2.43 -8.22
N ALA A 170 19.70 -2.44 -7.95
CA ALA A 170 20.38 -3.62 -7.39
C ALA A 170 19.91 -3.92 -5.94
N ASP A 171 19.40 -2.90 -5.22
CA ASP A 171 18.84 -3.04 -3.89
C ASP A 171 17.31 -3.12 -3.94
N ALA A 172 16.76 -4.28 -3.55
CA ALA A 172 15.33 -4.52 -3.53
C ALA A 172 14.56 -3.61 -2.56
N PHE A 173 15.19 -3.22 -1.45
CA PHE A 173 14.55 -2.34 -0.46
C PHE A 173 14.55 -0.90 -0.93
N GLU A 174 15.61 -0.45 -1.58
CA GLU A 174 15.64 0.84 -2.26
C GLU A 174 14.57 0.89 -3.36
N THR A 175 14.49 -0.15 -4.19
CA THR A 175 13.46 -0.26 -5.23
C THR A 175 12.05 -0.16 -4.62
N ARG A 176 11.76 -0.93 -3.55
CA ARG A 176 10.47 -0.85 -2.84
C ARG A 176 10.20 0.57 -2.33
N ALA A 177 11.17 1.19 -1.68
CA ALA A 177 11.04 2.55 -1.16
C ALA A 177 10.73 3.56 -2.27
N ASN A 178 11.40 3.45 -3.43
CA ASN A 178 11.17 4.30 -4.58
C ASN A 178 9.76 4.08 -5.16
N VAL A 179 9.29 2.84 -5.27
CA VAL A 179 7.93 2.52 -5.70
C VAL A 179 6.91 3.13 -4.74
N LEU A 180 7.02 2.86 -3.42
CA LEU A 180 6.07 3.36 -2.43
C LEU A 180 6.08 4.90 -2.33
N LYS A 181 7.22 5.53 -2.54
CA LYS A 181 7.32 6.99 -2.65
C LYS A 181 6.61 7.52 -3.90
N ALA A 182 6.80 6.87 -5.06
CA ALA A 182 6.17 7.27 -6.31
C ALA A 182 4.65 7.04 -6.33
N VAL A 183 4.13 6.15 -5.49
CA VAL A 183 2.68 5.93 -5.29
C VAL A 183 1.99 7.12 -4.62
N GLN A 184 2.73 7.93 -3.82
CA GLN A 184 2.13 9.02 -3.04
C GLN A 184 1.51 10.08 -3.94
N GLY A 185 0.24 10.42 -3.66
CA GLY A 185 -0.53 11.40 -4.43
C GLY A 185 -1.26 10.81 -5.66
N HIS A 186 -1.04 9.53 -5.98
CA HIS A 186 -1.59 8.88 -7.17
C HIS A 186 -2.63 7.77 -6.87
N VAL A 187 -2.93 7.51 -5.60
CA VAL A 187 -3.82 6.42 -5.21
C VAL A 187 -5.28 6.80 -5.39
N LEU A 188 -5.97 6.11 -6.30
CA LEU A 188 -7.41 6.21 -6.50
C LEU A 188 -8.20 5.23 -5.64
N GLY A 189 -7.62 4.06 -5.33
CA GLY A 189 -8.25 3.02 -4.53
C GLY A 189 -7.24 2.05 -3.94
N LYS A 190 -7.64 1.39 -2.86
CA LYS A 190 -6.83 0.40 -2.15
C LYS A 190 -7.70 -0.79 -1.76
N ALA A 191 -7.15 -1.99 -1.90
CA ALA A 191 -7.70 -3.21 -1.30
C ALA A 191 -6.58 -3.93 -0.55
N VAL A 192 -6.95 -4.62 0.53
CA VAL A 192 -6.00 -5.33 1.40
C VAL A 192 -6.49 -6.75 1.63
N TYR A 193 -5.56 -7.69 1.72
CA TYR A 193 -5.82 -9.08 2.07
C TYR A 193 -4.73 -9.56 3.02
N GLY A 194 -5.09 -10.20 4.12
CA GLY A 194 -4.18 -10.69 5.13
C GLY A 194 -4.01 -12.20 5.09
N GLY A 195 -2.82 -12.69 5.46
CA GLY A 195 -2.59 -14.11 5.68
C GLY A 195 -1.61 -14.34 6.83
N LEU A 196 -1.78 -15.45 7.53
CA LEU A 196 -0.94 -15.87 8.65
C LEU A 196 -0.06 -17.03 8.25
N PHE A 197 1.21 -17.01 8.63
CA PHE A 197 2.10 -18.13 8.36
C PHE A 197 3.17 -18.28 9.42
N ARG A 198 3.51 -19.53 9.65
CA ARG A 198 4.73 -20.01 10.32
C ARG A 198 5.08 -21.35 9.68
N ARG A 199 6.36 -21.66 9.57
CA ARG A 199 6.80 -22.97 9.04
C ARG A 199 6.21 -24.10 9.86
N PRO A 200 5.85 -25.23 9.24
CA PRO A 200 5.56 -26.46 9.96
C PRO A 200 6.75 -26.89 10.85
N GLN A 201 6.43 -27.58 11.95
CA GLN A 201 7.42 -28.24 12.81
C GLN A 201 7.89 -29.55 12.19
#